data_71d6bf302977d8b5567d48f6c3042e1c
#
_entry.id   71d6bf302977d8b5567d48f6c3042e1c
#
_cell.length_a   1.000
_cell.length_b   1.000
_cell.length_c   1.000
_cell.angle_alpha   90.00
_cell.angle_beta   90.00
_cell.angle_gamma   90.00
#
_symmetry.space_group_name_H-M   'P 1'
#
loop_
_entity.id
_entity.type
_entity.pdbx_description
1 polymer ?
#
loop_
_entity_poly.entity_id
_entity_poly.type
_entity_poly.pdbx_seq_one_letter_code
_entity_poly.pdbx_strand_id
1 'polypeptide(L)'
;LDRWLSARYGHPQTPLGADDQKVLALLAAYGLIPQMAEGTTFFTADVNVLRKRVSFEPPVAAYSDYMSLRDSQPSVLFTDGGCRYPVKEMGTWAVQWERYLNTVPADSVYFTKGKKRYLEFMTHILFSDLPNTPAFPRYNKNRMEKAWIAALQSVALENPGTQTSALITEFLGKIKANDNRLSAAYEEALWNKMRSPSFPRTK
;
A
#
# COMPACT_ATOMS: atom_id res chain seq x y z
N LEU A 1 11.15 22.57 16.17
CA LEU A 1 10.46 21.47 15.50
C LEU A 1 11.09 21.20 14.13
N ASP A 2 11.21 22.21 13.24
CA ASP A 2 11.78 22.06 11.90
C ASP A 2 13.23 21.57 11.88
N ARG A 3 14.09 22.12 12.74
CA ARG A 3 15.47 21.72 12.91
C ARG A 3 15.64 20.27 13.34
N TRP A 4 14.74 19.82 14.15
CA TRP A 4 14.66 18.50 14.74
C TRP A 4 14.15 17.44 13.73
N LEU A 5 13.18 17.83 12.89
CA LEU A 5 12.62 17.02 11.84
C LEU A 5 13.59 16.90 10.65
N SER A 6 14.27 17.98 10.29
CA SER A 6 15.32 17.97 9.28
C SER A 6 16.50 17.06 9.65
N ALA A 7 16.90 17.01 10.92
CA ALA A 7 17.98 16.13 11.37
C ALA A 7 17.63 14.64 11.23
N ARG A 8 16.37 14.27 11.37
CA ARG A 8 15.95 12.86 11.30
C ARG A 8 15.61 12.37 9.89
N TYR A 9 15.11 13.24 9.03
CA TYR A 9 14.54 12.84 7.76
C TYR A 9 15.18 13.51 6.54
N GLY A 10 15.90 14.59 6.71
CA GLY A 10 16.46 15.36 5.61
C GLY A 10 17.99 15.38 5.52
N HIS A 11 18.69 15.33 6.64
CA HIS A 11 20.15 15.35 6.70
C HIS A 11 20.66 14.50 7.86
N PRO A 12 21.12 13.27 7.59
CA PRO A 12 21.62 12.36 8.62
C PRO A 12 22.89 12.86 9.36
N GLN A 13 23.42 14.02 8.99
CA GLN A 13 24.66 14.56 9.53
C GLN A 13 24.50 15.46 10.78
N THR A 14 23.28 15.82 11.14
CA THR A 14 23.08 16.65 12.35
C THR A 14 22.52 15.76 13.48
N PRO A 15 23.34 15.38 14.47
CA PRO A 15 22.84 14.61 15.60
C PRO A 15 21.81 15.44 16.40
N LEU A 16 20.76 14.78 16.83
CA LEU A 16 19.75 15.37 17.71
C LEU A 16 20.35 15.67 19.08
N GLY A 17 20.09 16.87 19.59
CA GLY A 17 20.43 17.23 20.96
C GLY A 17 19.67 16.38 22.00
N ALA A 18 20.17 16.37 23.23
CA ALA A 18 19.55 15.61 24.32
C ALA A 18 18.07 16.01 24.58
N ASP A 19 17.75 17.30 24.42
CA ASP A 19 16.39 17.80 24.61
C ASP A 19 15.47 17.41 23.45
N ASP A 20 15.98 17.40 22.22
CA ASP A 20 15.26 16.90 21.06
C ASP A 20 14.92 15.41 21.20
N GLN A 21 15.84 14.61 21.73
CA GLN A 21 15.61 13.19 22.00
C GLN A 21 14.53 12.98 23.07
N LYS A 22 14.48 13.81 24.11
CA LYS A 22 13.42 13.77 25.13
C LYS A 22 12.06 14.09 24.55
N VAL A 23 11.97 15.09 23.68
CA VAL A 23 10.72 15.45 22.99
C VAL A 23 10.24 14.32 22.08
N LEU A 24 11.15 13.65 21.34
CA LEU A 24 10.80 12.46 20.53
C LEU A 24 10.29 11.32 21.40
N ALA A 25 10.98 11.04 22.48
CA ALA A 25 10.56 9.98 23.38
C ALA A 25 9.18 10.27 23.99
N LEU A 26 8.90 11.54 24.31
CA LEU A 26 7.60 11.97 24.79
C LEU A 26 6.52 11.80 23.73
N LEU A 27 6.76 12.26 22.50
CA LEU A 27 5.83 12.10 21.39
C LEU A 27 5.55 10.62 21.11
N ALA A 28 6.59 9.80 21.02
CA ALA A 28 6.45 8.35 20.84
C ALA A 28 5.68 7.70 22.01
N ALA A 29 5.92 8.15 23.24
CA ALA A 29 5.17 7.69 24.40
C ALA A 29 3.68 8.04 24.32
N TYR A 30 3.29 9.10 23.63
CA TYR A 30 1.90 9.45 23.34
C TYR A 30 1.37 8.86 22.01
N GLY A 31 2.15 8.02 21.35
CA GLY A 31 1.74 7.38 20.09
C GLY A 31 1.76 8.33 18.90
N LEU A 32 2.59 9.37 18.93
CA LEU A 32 2.76 10.30 17.82
C LEU A 32 4.10 10.02 17.12
N ILE A 33 4.02 9.66 15.84
CA ILE A 33 5.20 9.39 15.01
C ILE A 33 5.32 10.51 14.00
N PRO A 34 6.44 11.28 14.00
CA PRO A 34 6.67 12.28 12.95
C PRO A 34 6.94 11.60 11.61
N GLN A 35 6.32 12.12 10.57
CA GLN A 35 6.50 11.74 9.17
C GLN A 35 6.83 12.96 8.34
N MET A 36 7.61 12.80 7.29
CA MET A 36 7.89 13.85 6.33
C MET A 36 7.55 13.39 4.92
N ALA A 37 6.78 14.20 4.21
CA ALA A 37 6.52 14.04 2.79
C ALA A 37 6.55 15.42 2.12
N GLU A 38 7.18 15.50 0.97
CA GLU A 38 7.24 16.72 0.13
C GLU A 38 7.68 17.97 0.90
N GLY A 39 8.69 17.82 1.78
CA GLY A 39 9.18 18.92 2.60
C GLY A 39 8.27 19.36 3.74
N THR A 40 7.11 18.72 3.89
CA THR A 40 6.16 19.00 4.99
C THR A 40 6.24 17.90 6.05
N THR A 41 6.29 18.34 7.31
CA THR A 41 6.22 17.41 8.45
C THR A 41 4.81 17.34 9.01
N PHE A 42 4.37 16.11 9.25
CA PHE A 42 3.11 15.82 9.93
C PHE A 42 3.30 14.67 10.94
N PHE A 43 2.34 14.50 11.83
CA PHE A 43 2.34 13.42 12.79
C PHE A 43 1.31 12.37 12.41
N THR A 44 1.72 11.10 12.52
CA THR A 44 0.81 9.96 12.42
C THR A 44 0.63 9.33 13.80
N ALA A 45 -0.51 8.67 14.03
CA ALA A 45 -0.75 7.95 15.26
C ALA A 45 -0.10 6.56 15.22
N ASP A 46 0.67 6.22 16.27
CA ASP A 46 1.05 4.83 16.52
C ASP A 46 -0.13 4.13 17.21
N VAL A 47 -0.87 3.38 16.43
CA VAL A 47 -2.06 2.70 16.92
C VAL A 47 -1.73 1.61 17.95
N ASN A 48 -0.54 1.03 17.92
CA ASN A 48 -0.15 0.04 18.91
C ASN A 48 0.05 0.67 20.29
N VAL A 49 0.59 1.90 20.35
CA VAL A 49 0.66 2.68 21.58
C VAL A 49 -0.74 3.09 22.06
N LEU A 50 -1.58 3.56 21.16
CA LEU A 50 -2.95 3.95 21.48
C LEU A 50 -3.78 2.76 21.98
N ARG A 51 -3.66 1.58 21.36
CA ARG A 51 -4.31 0.34 21.80
C ARG A 51 -3.97 -0.06 23.24
N LYS A 52 -2.73 0.15 23.67
CA LYS A 52 -2.32 -0.16 25.05
C LYS A 52 -2.92 0.78 26.08
N ARG A 53 -3.36 1.96 25.67
CA ARG A 53 -3.88 3.03 26.54
C ARG A 53 -5.39 3.11 26.60
N VAL A 54 -6.06 2.67 25.55
CA VAL A 54 -7.52 2.67 25.48
C VAL A 54 -7.97 1.24 25.68
N SER A 55 -8.65 0.95 26.79
CA SER A 55 -9.42 -0.29 26.93
C SER A 55 -10.61 -0.17 25.98
N PHE A 56 -10.46 -0.72 24.80
CA PHE A 56 -11.60 -0.96 23.96
C PHE A 56 -12.36 -2.16 24.56
N GLU A 57 -13.66 -2.04 24.74
CA GLU A 57 -14.57 -3.19 24.70
C GLU A 57 -14.11 -4.08 23.55
N PRO A 58 -14.15 -5.43 23.64
CA PRO A 58 -13.48 -6.30 22.70
C PRO A 58 -13.80 -5.81 21.28
N PRO A 59 -12.80 -5.35 20.54
CA PRO A 59 -13.07 -4.78 19.23
C PRO A 59 -13.75 -5.86 18.44
N VAL A 60 -14.79 -5.50 17.71
CA VAL A 60 -15.25 -6.35 16.63
C VAL A 60 -13.99 -6.85 15.92
N ALA A 61 -13.81 -8.15 15.81
CA ALA A 61 -12.57 -8.76 15.29
C ALA A 61 -12.10 -8.05 13.98
N ALA A 62 -13.07 -7.71 13.12
CA ALA A 62 -12.86 -6.93 11.90
C ALA A 62 -12.13 -5.59 12.13
N TYR A 63 -12.38 -4.88 13.22
CA TYR A 63 -11.66 -3.63 13.53
C TYR A 63 -10.21 -3.92 13.94
N SER A 64 -10.01 -4.87 14.84
CA SER A 64 -8.67 -5.24 15.31
C SER A 64 -7.78 -5.68 14.17
N ASP A 65 -8.31 -6.54 13.28
CA ASP A 65 -7.59 -7.07 12.13
C ASP A 65 -7.29 -5.97 11.10
N TYR A 66 -8.27 -5.09 10.84
CA TYR A 66 -8.08 -3.91 10.00
C TYR A 66 -6.93 -3.03 10.50
N MET A 67 -6.94 -2.71 11.80
CA MET A 67 -5.94 -1.85 12.39
C MET A 67 -4.56 -2.51 12.41
N SER A 68 -4.49 -3.80 12.72
CA SER A 68 -3.24 -4.57 12.71
C SER A 68 -2.62 -4.60 11.31
N LEU A 69 -3.44 -4.86 10.30
CA LEU A 69 -2.97 -4.91 8.92
C LEU A 69 -2.54 -3.52 8.41
N ARG A 70 -3.32 -2.48 8.70
CA ARG A 70 -2.97 -1.10 8.36
C ARG A 70 -1.64 -0.67 8.98
N ASP A 71 -1.42 -1.01 10.26
CA ASP A 71 -0.25 -0.56 11.01
C ASP A 71 1.01 -1.39 10.70
N SER A 72 0.84 -2.58 10.12
CA SER A 72 1.94 -3.38 9.60
C SER A 72 2.53 -2.82 8.30
N GLN A 73 1.87 -1.83 7.68
CA GLN A 73 2.25 -1.24 6.41
C GLN A 73 2.61 0.24 6.58
N PRO A 74 3.46 0.79 5.69
CA PRO A 74 3.81 2.20 5.75
C PRO A 74 2.60 3.11 5.56
N SER A 75 2.57 4.21 6.31
CA SER A 75 1.54 5.24 6.18
C SER A 75 1.70 6.08 4.91
N VAL A 76 2.94 6.25 4.43
CA VAL A 76 3.28 7.02 3.23
C VAL A 76 3.85 6.08 2.17
N LEU A 77 3.09 5.87 1.11
CA LEU A 77 3.45 4.99 -0.01
C LEU A 77 4.11 5.74 -1.15
N PHE A 78 3.73 6.99 -1.36
CA PHE A 78 4.11 7.79 -2.52
C PHE A 78 4.78 9.10 -2.09
N THR A 79 5.85 9.47 -2.77
CA THR A 79 6.54 10.77 -2.60
C THR A 79 7.17 11.18 -3.93
N ASP A 80 7.24 12.47 -4.20
CA ASP A 80 7.89 13.04 -5.40
C ASP A 80 7.44 12.38 -6.71
N GLY A 81 6.15 12.07 -6.83
CA GLY A 81 5.60 11.45 -8.03
C GLY A 81 6.07 10.01 -8.25
N GLY A 82 6.56 9.32 -7.22
CA GLY A 82 6.99 7.94 -7.28
C GLY A 82 6.51 7.07 -6.11
N CYS A 83 6.55 5.77 -6.28
CA CYS A 83 6.33 4.81 -5.20
C CYS A 83 7.63 4.53 -4.45
N ARG A 84 7.55 4.50 -3.13
CA ARG A 84 8.70 4.22 -2.25
C ARG A 84 9.01 2.74 -2.09
N TYR A 85 8.11 1.87 -2.51
CA TYR A 85 8.17 0.43 -2.24
C TYR A 85 8.18 -0.38 -3.52
N PRO A 86 8.89 -1.52 -3.53
CA PRO A 86 8.92 -2.42 -4.68
C PRO A 86 7.53 -2.97 -5.01
N VAL A 87 7.27 -3.19 -6.30
CA VAL A 87 6.02 -3.78 -6.81
C VAL A 87 5.68 -5.10 -6.12
N LYS A 88 6.69 -5.95 -5.88
CA LYS A 88 6.50 -7.22 -5.18
C LYS A 88 5.94 -7.03 -3.77
N GLU A 89 6.47 -6.07 -3.02
CA GLU A 89 6.04 -5.77 -1.65
C GLU A 89 4.60 -5.26 -1.64
N MET A 90 4.27 -4.32 -2.53
CA MET A 90 2.91 -3.81 -2.66
C MET A 90 1.92 -4.88 -3.11
N GLY A 91 2.33 -5.79 -3.99
CA GLY A 91 1.52 -6.95 -4.37
C GLY A 91 1.27 -7.90 -3.21
N THR A 92 2.26 -8.11 -2.35
CA THR A 92 2.10 -8.88 -1.11
C THR A 92 1.08 -8.23 -0.16
N TRP A 93 1.13 -6.90 -0.03
CA TRP A 93 0.12 -6.16 0.76
C TRP A 93 -1.28 -6.26 0.16
N ALA A 94 -1.41 -6.23 -1.16
CA ALA A 94 -2.71 -6.47 -1.82
C ALA A 94 -3.28 -7.84 -1.43
N VAL A 95 -2.46 -8.90 -1.45
CA VAL A 95 -2.88 -10.24 -1.02
C VAL A 95 -3.30 -10.28 0.46
N GLN A 96 -2.59 -9.58 1.33
CA GLN A 96 -2.97 -9.48 2.74
C GLN A 96 -4.33 -8.81 2.91
N TRP A 97 -4.60 -7.73 2.16
CA TRP A 97 -5.92 -7.08 2.16
C TRP A 97 -7.02 -7.96 1.57
N GLU A 98 -6.73 -8.74 0.52
CA GLU A 98 -7.69 -9.73 0.01
C GLU A 98 -8.07 -10.75 1.08
N ARG A 99 -7.07 -11.32 1.77
CA ARG A 99 -7.32 -12.28 2.86
C ARG A 99 -8.18 -11.67 3.94
N TYR A 100 -7.87 -10.45 4.36
CA TYR A 100 -8.70 -9.70 5.31
C TYR A 100 -10.14 -9.52 4.80
N LEU A 101 -10.33 -9.09 3.56
CA LEU A 101 -11.65 -8.88 2.96
C LEU A 101 -12.49 -10.17 2.87
N ASN A 102 -11.85 -11.33 2.80
CA ASN A 102 -12.53 -12.63 2.83
C ASN A 102 -13.05 -13.02 4.22
N THR A 103 -12.54 -12.40 5.30
CA THR A 103 -12.95 -12.67 6.68
C THR A 103 -13.99 -11.68 7.21
N VAL A 104 -14.11 -10.50 6.60
CA VAL A 104 -14.95 -9.41 7.11
C VAL A 104 -16.34 -9.39 6.44
N PRO A 105 -17.45 -9.14 7.16
CA PRO A 105 -18.76 -8.96 6.56
C PRO A 105 -18.78 -7.85 5.51
N ALA A 106 -19.49 -8.07 4.39
CA ALA A 106 -19.49 -7.13 3.24
C ALA A 106 -20.15 -5.78 3.55
N ASP A 107 -21.06 -5.76 4.50
CA ASP A 107 -21.78 -4.58 4.97
C ASP A 107 -21.01 -3.79 6.04
N SER A 108 -19.88 -4.33 6.49
CA SER A 108 -19.01 -3.66 7.45
C SER A 108 -18.33 -2.43 6.85
N VAL A 109 -18.26 -1.34 7.62
CA VAL A 109 -17.45 -0.16 7.28
C VAL A 109 -15.97 -0.50 7.06
N TYR A 110 -15.49 -1.53 7.76
CA TYR A 110 -14.10 -2.00 7.62
C TYR A 110 -13.87 -2.78 6.34
N PHE A 111 -14.88 -3.45 5.80
CA PHE A 111 -14.82 -4.02 4.46
C PHE A 111 -14.61 -2.92 3.41
N THR A 112 -15.40 -1.86 3.45
CA THR A 112 -15.27 -0.72 2.51
C THR A 112 -13.89 -0.06 2.61
N LYS A 113 -13.40 0.17 3.83
CA LYS A 113 -12.05 0.73 4.06
C LYS A 113 -10.93 -0.20 3.57
N GLY A 114 -11.01 -1.49 3.88
CA GLY A 114 -10.06 -2.50 3.43
C GLY A 114 -10.06 -2.64 1.91
N LYS A 115 -11.25 -2.63 1.28
CA LYS A 115 -11.38 -2.68 -0.17
C LYS A 115 -10.74 -1.46 -0.85
N LYS A 116 -10.92 -0.27 -0.28
CA LYS A 116 -10.24 0.94 -0.78
C LYS A 116 -8.72 0.74 -0.78
N ARG A 117 -8.17 0.21 0.31
CA ARG A 117 -6.73 -0.03 0.43
C ARG A 117 -6.23 -1.11 -0.53
N TYR A 118 -6.98 -2.20 -0.67
CA TYR A 118 -6.72 -3.24 -1.66
C TYR A 118 -6.65 -2.66 -3.08
N LEU A 119 -7.64 -1.86 -3.46
CA LEU A 119 -7.68 -1.24 -4.78
C LEU A 119 -6.53 -0.27 -5.02
N GLU A 120 -6.11 0.48 -4.00
CA GLU A 120 -4.96 1.37 -4.07
C GLU A 120 -3.68 0.60 -4.46
N PHE A 121 -3.40 -0.51 -3.80
CA PHE A 121 -2.26 -1.36 -4.15
C PHE A 121 -2.40 -1.98 -5.53
N MET A 122 -3.56 -2.54 -5.85
CA MET A 122 -3.79 -3.16 -7.16
C MET A 122 -3.67 -2.16 -8.31
N THR A 123 -4.23 -0.96 -8.14
CA THR A 123 -4.09 0.12 -9.12
C THR A 123 -2.63 0.42 -9.39
N HIS A 124 -1.86 0.59 -8.31
CA HIS A 124 -0.47 0.94 -8.46
C HIS A 124 0.33 -0.16 -9.18
N ILE A 125 0.22 -1.42 -8.74
CA ILE A 125 1.02 -2.50 -9.34
C ILE A 125 0.63 -2.83 -10.78
N LEU A 126 -0.62 -2.57 -11.19
CA LEU A 126 -1.10 -2.86 -12.53
C LEU A 126 -1.07 -1.66 -13.48
N PHE A 127 -1.31 -0.44 -12.98
CA PHE A 127 -1.60 0.74 -13.80
C PHE A 127 -0.85 2.00 -13.39
N SER A 128 0.18 1.92 -12.54
CA SER A 128 0.88 3.12 -12.08
C SER A 128 1.18 4.08 -13.23
N ASP A 129 0.68 5.29 -13.12
CA ASP A 129 0.95 6.44 -14.00
C ASP A 129 1.86 7.48 -13.33
N LEU A 130 2.38 7.15 -12.15
CA LEU A 130 3.27 8.03 -11.41
C LEU A 130 4.51 8.39 -12.24
N PRO A 131 4.88 9.67 -12.33
CA PRO A 131 5.95 10.11 -13.23
C PRO A 131 7.29 9.39 -13.04
N ASN A 132 7.65 9.09 -11.79
CA ASN A 132 8.94 8.48 -11.45
C ASN A 132 8.88 6.95 -11.31
N THR A 133 7.67 6.37 -11.23
CA THR A 133 7.48 4.91 -11.16
C THR A 133 6.27 4.46 -12.00
N PRO A 134 6.25 4.74 -13.31
CA PRO A 134 5.16 4.32 -14.18
C PRO A 134 5.24 2.82 -14.49
N ALA A 135 4.10 2.12 -14.47
CA ALA A 135 4.05 0.73 -14.88
C ALA A 135 4.32 0.55 -16.38
N PHE A 136 3.95 1.55 -17.19
CA PHE A 136 4.12 1.59 -18.66
C PHE A 136 4.90 2.84 -19.07
N PRO A 137 6.22 2.87 -18.88
CA PRO A 137 7.01 4.06 -19.11
C PRO A 137 7.08 4.46 -20.59
N ARG A 138 6.95 5.77 -20.87
CA ARG A 138 7.00 6.32 -22.24
C ARG A 138 8.32 6.04 -22.94
N TYR A 139 9.45 6.11 -22.21
CA TYR A 139 10.77 5.79 -22.75
C TYR A 139 10.89 4.34 -23.22
N ASN A 140 10.08 3.43 -22.68
CA ASN A 140 9.95 2.03 -23.14
C ASN A 140 8.75 1.83 -24.10
N LYS A 141 8.33 2.85 -24.84
CA LYS A 141 7.22 2.80 -25.81
C LYS A 141 5.91 2.32 -25.16
N ASN A 142 5.65 2.70 -23.92
CA ASN A 142 4.50 2.26 -23.12
C ASN A 142 4.42 0.72 -22.94
N ARG A 143 5.55 0.06 -22.86
CA ARG A 143 5.65 -1.36 -22.51
C ARG A 143 6.03 -1.52 -21.07
N MET A 144 5.41 -2.44 -20.37
CA MET A 144 5.81 -2.82 -19.03
C MET A 144 7.22 -3.41 -19.04
N GLU A 145 8.04 -3.00 -18.09
CA GLU A 145 9.42 -3.47 -17.98
C GLU A 145 9.51 -4.91 -17.49
N LYS A 146 10.59 -5.61 -17.90
CA LYS A 146 10.84 -7.00 -17.49
C LYS A 146 10.92 -7.17 -15.98
N ALA A 147 11.54 -6.22 -15.27
CA ALA A 147 11.64 -6.25 -13.82
C ALA A 147 10.26 -6.14 -13.14
N TRP A 148 9.38 -5.29 -13.66
CA TRP A 148 8.01 -5.14 -13.19
C TRP A 148 7.19 -6.41 -13.42
N ILE A 149 7.27 -6.98 -14.63
CA ILE A 149 6.64 -8.27 -14.99
C ILE A 149 7.11 -9.38 -14.04
N ALA A 150 8.42 -9.48 -13.81
CA ALA A 150 9.00 -10.49 -12.91
C ALA A 150 8.50 -10.33 -11.46
N ALA A 151 8.37 -9.09 -10.98
CA ALA A 151 7.83 -8.81 -9.66
C ALA A 151 6.36 -9.26 -9.54
N LEU A 152 5.52 -8.96 -10.52
CA LEU A 152 4.14 -9.42 -10.56
C LEU A 152 4.04 -10.95 -10.64
N GLN A 153 4.88 -11.59 -11.45
CA GLN A 153 4.95 -13.06 -11.52
C GLN A 153 5.30 -13.67 -10.17
N SER A 154 6.27 -13.08 -9.46
CA SER A 154 6.65 -13.54 -8.11
C SER A 154 5.47 -13.46 -7.13
N VAL A 155 4.72 -12.34 -7.13
CA VAL A 155 3.51 -12.20 -6.30
C VAL A 155 2.49 -13.29 -6.60
N ALA A 156 2.23 -13.54 -7.89
CA ALA A 156 1.25 -14.54 -8.31
C ALA A 156 1.67 -15.96 -7.92
N LEU A 157 2.94 -16.31 -8.11
CA LEU A 157 3.48 -17.64 -7.78
C LEU A 157 3.54 -17.92 -6.28
N GLU A 158 3.87 -16.90 -5.48
CA GLU A 158 3.98 -17.02 -4.02
C GLU A 158 2.61 -17.05 -3.31
N ASN A 159 1.54 -16.69 -4.01
CA ASN A 159 0.19 -16.61 -3.44
C ASN A 159 -0.87 -17.36 -4.27
N PRO A 160 -0.65 -18.66 -4.55
CA PRO A 160 -1.60 -19.42 -5.36
C PRO A 160 -2.98 -19.46 -4.70
N GLY A 161 -4.04 -19.51 -5.51
CA GLY A 161 -5.43 -19.59 -5.05
C GLY A 161 -6.05 -18.27 -4.59
N THR A 162 -5.32 -17.15 -4.63
CA THR A 162 -5.89 -15.83 -4.37
C THR A 162 -6.49 -15.21 -5.63
N GLN A 163 -7.51 -14.36 -5.48
CA GLN A 163 -8.05 -13.58 -6.59
C GLN A 163 -7.01 -12.60 -7.16
N THR A 164 -6.17 -12.04 -6.29
CA THR A 164 -5.03 -11.21 -6.67
C THR A 164 -4.10 -11.95 -7.62
N SER A 165 -3.70 -13.19 -7.27
CA SER A 165 -2.84 -14.02 -8.11
C SER A 165 -3.50 -14.35 -9.46
N ALA A 166 -4.78 -14.73 -9.45
CA ALA A 166 -5.53 -15.00 -10.66
C ALA A 166 -5.61 -13.77 -11.56
N LEU A 167 -5.89 -12.59 -10.98
CA LEU A 167 -5.96 -11.33 -11.71
C LEU A 167 -4.62 -10.91 -12.31
N ILE A 168 -3.53 -11.02 -11.55
CA ILE A 168 -2.18 -10.74 -12.04
C ILE A 168 -1.82 -11.67 -13.19
N THR A 169 -2.12 -12.96 -13.08
CA THR A 169 -1.85 -13.96 -14.13
C THR A 169 -2.62 -13.64 -15.41
N GLU A 170 -3.90 -13.33 -15.30
CA GLU A 170 -4.74 -12.91 -16.42
C GLU A 170 -4.17 -11.64 -17.07
N PHE A 171 -3.85 -10.63 -16.25
CA PHE A 171 -3.27 -9.37 -16.68
C PHE A 171 -1.97 -9.57 -17.47
N LEU A 172 -1.04 -10.34 -16.92
CA LEU A 172 0.24 -10.63 -17.59
C LEU A 172 0.06 -11.38 -18.92
N GLY A 173 -0.90 -12.31 -18.97
CA GLY A 173 -1.26 -12.98 -20.22
C GLY A 173 -1.78 -12.00 -21.29
N LYS A 174 -2.63 -11.07 -20.89
CA LYS A 174 -3.21 -10.07 -21.81
C LYS A 174 -2.19 -9.07 -22.32
N ILE A 175 -1.35 -8.50 -21.43
CA ILE A 175 -0.30 -7.56 -21.88
C ILE A 175 0.75 -8.25 -22.73
N LYS A 176 1.13 -9.51 -22.42
CA LYS A 176 2.06 -10.29 -23.24
C LYS A 176 1.54 -10.49 -24.67
N ALA A 177 0.25 -10.79 -24.83
CA ALA A 177 -0.39 -10.92 -26.13
C ALA A 177 -0.43 -9.59 -26.92
N ASN A 178 -0.26 -8.44 -26.24
CA ASN A 178 -0.22 -7.10 -26.81
C ASN A 178 1.17 -6.44 -26.69
N ASP A 179 2.24 -7.21 -26.89
CA ASP A 179 3.61 -6.70 -26.87
C ASP A 179 3.99 -5.97 -25.55
N ASN A 180 3.52 -6.49 -24.43
CA ASN A 180 3.63 -5.93 -23.08
C ASN A 180 3.03 -4.51 -22.91
N ARG A 181 2.02 -4.19 -23.71
CA ARG A 181 1.28 -2.92 -23.61
C ARG A 181 -0.12 -3.15 -23.06
N LEU A 182 -0.61 -2.15 -22.34
CA LEU A 182 -1.99 -2.09 -21.89
C LEU A 182 -2.85 -1.49 -23.01
N SER A 183 -3.97 -2.13 -23.34
CA SER A 183 -4.98 -1.53 -24.21
C SER A 183 -6.06 -0.85 -23.36
N ALA A 184 -6.58 0.30 -23.79
CA ALA A 184 -7.60 1.05 -23.08
C ALA A 184 -8.86 0.21 -22.78
N ALA A 185 -9.30 -0.60 -23.76
CA ALA A 185 -10.46 -1.46 -23.57
C ALA A 185 -10.25 -2.53 -22.49
N TYR A 186 -9.03 -3.08 -22.39
CA TYR A 186 -8.72 -4.06 -21.35
C TYR A 186 -8.54 -3.39 -19.98
N GLU A 187 -7.93 -2.22 -19.94
CA GLU A 187 -7.83 -1.42 -18.73
C GLU A 187 -9.21 -1.14 -18.12
N GLU A 188 -10.15 -0.66 -18.92
CA GLU A 188 -11.52 -0.40 -18.51
C GLU A 188 -12.23 -1.66 -18.00
N ALA A 189 -12.11 -2.78 -18.74
CA ALA A 189 -12.68 -4.06 -18.33
C ALA A 189 -12.12 -4.54 -16.99
N LEU A 190 -10.82 -4.37 -16.77
CA LEU A 190 -10.14 -4.77 -15.55
C LEU A 190 -10.54 -3.87 -14.36
N TRP A 191 -10.67 -2.56 -14.57
CA TRP A 191 -11.22 -1.62 -13.59
C TRP A 191 -12.63 -2.01 -13.15
N ASN A 192 -13.51 -2.32 -14.09
CA ASN A 192 -14.88 -2.72 -13.80
C ASN A 192 -14.90 -4.02 -12.98
N LYS A 193 -14.04 -4.99 -13.32
CA LYS A 193 -13.88 -6.24 -12.55
C LYS A 193 -13.44 -5.97 -11.11
N MET A 194 -12.40 -5.17 -10.89
CA MET A 194 -11.87 -4.87 -9.55
C MET A 194 -12.86 -4.08 -8.68
N ARG A 195 -13.67 -3.21 -9.28
CA ARG A 195 -14.68 -2.42 -8.57
C ARG A 195 -15.94 -3.20 -8.22
N SER A 196 -16.14 -4.38 -8.81
CA SER A 196 -17.31 -5.22 -8.50
C SER A 196 -17.47 -5.41 -6.98
N PRO A 197 -18.69 -5.34 -6.43
CA PRO A 197 -18.93 -5.58 -5.00
C PRO A 197 -18.45 -6.95 -4.51
N SER A 198 -18.48 -7.96 -5.38
CA SER A 198 -18.04 -9.33 -5.07
C SER A 198 -16.52 -9.53 -5.13
N PHE A 199 -15.78 -8.60 -5.75
CA PHE A 199 -14.31 -8.71 -5.84
C PHE A 199 -13.63 -8.04 -4.64
N PRO A 200 -12.57 -8.63 -4.03
CA PRO A 200 -11.86 -9.85 -4.40
C PRO A 200 -12.31 -11.12 -3.64
N ARG A 201 -13.59 -11.30 -3.32
CA ARG A 201 -14.04 -12.46 -2.57
C ARG A 201 -13.97 -13.74 -3.40
N THR A 202 -13.44 -14.80 -2.81
CA THR A 202 -13.72 -16.19 -3.23
C THR A 202 -15.11 -16.58 -2.69
N LYS A 203 -15.94 -17.13 -3.56
CA LYS A 203 -17.23 -17.74 -3.15
C LYS A 203 -16.97 -18.97 -2.30
#